data_badd399fc6ec85d5be40227b4382eb1a
#
_entry.id   badd399fc6ec85d5be40227b4382eb1a
#
_cell.length_a   1.000
_cell.length_b   1.000
_cell.length_c   1.000
_cell.angle_alpha   90.00
_cell.angle_beta   90.00
_cell.angle_gamma   90.00
#
_symmetry.space_group_name_H-M   'P 1'
#
loop_
_entity.id
_entity.type
_entity.pdbx_description
1 polymer ?
#
loop_
_entity_poly.entity_id
_entity_poly.type
_entity_poly.pdbx_seq_one_letter_code
_entity_poly.pdbx_strand_id
1 'polypeptide(L)'
;MIARAGHPLASRAGLQHADLVRHGWILPPADSVLRARLDSMFMEHGVQTPTNAIETSSLPVTSTLLRGTDMLTALPVESVAPLIQAKLLTVLPIELGVRMESFGIIRRRDYVLPPGAERILQALRTTARRLYPALRVPDSLA
;
A
#
# COMPACT_ATOMS: atom_id res chain seq x y z
N MET A 1 2.73 -7.41 -0.91
CA MET A 1 4.21 -7.24 -0.96
C MET A 1 4.64 -7.01 -2.39
N ILE A 2 5.50 -6.01 -2.65
CA ILE A 2 5.94 -5.62 -3.99
C ILE A 2 7.45 -5.72 -4.09
N ALA A 3 7.93 -6.23 -5.24
CA ALA A 3 9.33 -6.33 -5.61
C ALA A 3 9.51 -6.06 -7.12
N ARG A 4 10.76 -5.99 -7.61
CA ARG A 4 11.02 -5.93 -9.06
C ARG A 4 10.52 -7.20 -9.77
N ALA A 5 10.22 -7.11 -11.05
CA ALA A 5 10.00 -8.30 -11.88
C ALA A 5 11.25 -9.20 -11.88
N GLY A 6 11.04 -10.51 -11.81
CA GLY A 6 12.14 -11.48 -11.71
C GLY A 6 12.90 -11.48 -10.38
N HIS A 7 12.31 -10.93 -9.31
CA HIS A 7 12.88 -11.04 -7.96
C HIS A 7 12.95 -12.50 -7.52
N PRO A 8 14.05 -12.97 -6.85
CA PRO A 8 14.19 -14.38 -6.46
C PRO A 8 13.04 -14.95 -5.62
N LEU A 9 12.43 -14.11 -4.78
CA LEU A 9 11.28 -14.52 -3.96
C LEU A 9 9.97 -14.68 -4.75
N ALA A 10 9.88 -14.18 -5.97
CA ALA A 10 8.63 -14.23 -6.74
C ALA A 10 8.22 -15.66 -7.15
N SER A 11 9.20 -16.55 -7.32
CA SER A 11 8.99 -17.96 -7.67
C SER A 11 9.13 -18.92 -6.49
N ARG A 12 9.39 -18.39 -5.30
CA ARG A 12 9.63 -19.22 -4.11
C ARG A 12 8.32 -19.71 -3.54
N ALA A 13 8.11 -21.04 -3.53
CA ALA A 13 6.99 -21.66 -2.85
C ALA A 13 7.18 -21.58 -1.33
N GLY A 14 6.07 -21.38 -0.59
CA GLY A 14 6.09 -21.36 0.87
C GLY A 14 6.88 -20.22 1.47
N LEU A 15 6.87 -19.04 0.83
CA LEU A 15 7.51 -17.83 1.30
C LEU A 15 7.01 -17.45 2.70
N GLN A 16 7.94 -17.24 3.63
CA GLN A 16 7.65 -16.88 5.02
C GLN A 16 8.13 -15.45 5.35
N HIS A 17 7.58 -14.85 6.41
CA HIS A 17 7.97 -13.51 6.85
C HIS A 17 9.47 -13.42 7.22
N ALA A 18 10.04 -14.49 7.76
CA ALA A 18 11.47 -14.59 8.06
C ALA A 18 12.35 -14.50 6.79
N ASP A 19 11.85 -14.86 5.64
CA ASP A 19 12.59 -14.71 4.38
C ASP A 19 12.67 -13.24 3.94
N LEU A 20 11.63 -12.46 4.25
CA LEU A 20 11.54 -11.06 3.83
C LEU A 20 12.58 -10.17 4.51
N VAL A 21 12.90 -10.43 5.78
CA VAL A 21 13.82 -9.58 6.56
C VAL A 21 15.28 -9.71 6.17
N ARG A 22 15.60 -10.71 5.34
CA ARG A 22 16.96 -10.89 4.78
C ARG A 22 17.25 -9.95 3.62
N HIS A 23 16.23 -9.29 3.10
CA HIS A 23 16.33 -8.33 2.00
C HIS A 23 16.36 -6.90 2.52
N GLY A 24 16.84 -5.97 1.69
CA GLY A 24 16.68 -4.55 1.95
C GLY A 24 15.21 -4.14 1.81
N TRP A 25 14.82 -3.11 2.52
CA TRP A 25 13.44 -2.64 2.53
C TRP A 25 13.32 -1.17 2.16
N ILE A 26 12.23 -0.84 1.54
CA ILE A 26 11.76 0.54 1.40
C ILE A 26 10.55 0.66 2.31
N LEU A 27 10.72 1.38 3.40
CA LEU A 27 9.70 1.54 4.44
C LEU A 27 9.09 2.95 4.38
N PRO A 28 7.82 3.09 4.76
CA PRO A 28 7.24 4.41 4.99
C PRO A 28 7.87 5.07 6.22
N PRO A 29 7.72 6.41 6.37
CA PRO A 29 8.20 7.14 7.55
C PRO A 29 7.75 6.53 8.87
N ALA A 30 8.61 6.58 9.88
CA ALA A 30 8.40 5.92 11.17
C ALA A 30 7.13 6.39 11.90
N ASP A 31 6.69 7.62 11.64
CA ASP A 31 5.47 8.23 12.21
C ASP A 31 4.19 7.90 11.44
N SER A 32 4.27 7.11 10.36
CA SER A 32 3.11 6.78 9.54
C SER A 32 2.33 5.58 10.10
N VAL A 33 1.01 5.61 9.91
CA VAL A 33 0.11 4.50 10.28
C VAL A 33 0.52 3.19 9.59
N LEU A 34 0.93 3.24 8.33
CA LEU A 34 1.35 2.06 7.59
C LEU A 34 2.62 1.46 8.20
N ARG A 35 3.57 2.29 8.63
CA ARG A 35 4.80 1.81 9.29
C ARG A 35 4.46 1.10 10.60
N ALA A 36 3.66 1.68 11.45
CA ALA A 36 3.23 1.06 12.71
C ALA A 36 2.57 -0.31 12.49
N ARG A 37 1.73 -0.45 11.44
CA ARG A 37 1.11 -1.72 11.08
C ARG A 37 2.10 -2.75 10.54
N LEU A 38 3.10 -2.33 9.77
CA LEU A 38 4.17 -3.22 9.32
C LEU A 38 5.01 -3.71 10.49
N ASP A 39 5.36 -2.83 11.42
CA ASP A 39 6.13 -3.19 12.61
C ASP A 39 5.35 -4.18 13.49
N SER A 40 4.04 -3.97 13.67
CA SER A 40 3.16 -4.92 14.36
C SER A 40 3.12 -6.27 13.65
N MET A 41 2.96 -6.28 12.33
CA MET A 41 2.94 -7.51 11.53
C MET A 41 4.24 -8.31 11.69
N PHE A 42 5.41 -7.66 11.63
CA PHE A 42 6.68 -8.34 11.86
C PHE A 42 6.75 -8.95 13.26
N MET A 43 6.31 -8.20 14.27
CA MET A 43 6.29 -8.64 15.67
C MET A 43 5.36 -9.84 15.88
N GLU A 44 4.14 -9.81 15.31
CA GLU A 44 3.16 -10.90 15.36
C GLU A 44 3.69 -12.21 14.74
N HIS A 45 4.57 -12.11 13.76
CA HIS A 45 5.22 -13.26 13.12
C HIS A 45 6.58 -13.62 13.74
N GLY A 46 6.91 -13.04 14.90
CA GLY A 46 8.15 -13.32 15.62
C GLY A 46 9.42 -12.86 14.90
N VAL A 47 9.29 -11.86 14.03
CA VAL A 47 10.39 -11.33 13.22
C VAL A 47 10.63 -9.86 13.56
N GLN A 48 11.89 -9.45 13.62
CA GLN A 48 12.21 -8.04 13.84
C GLN A 48 11.98 -7.23 12.57
N THR A 49 11.55 -5.97 12.73
CA THR A 49 11.48 -5.02 11.62
C THR A 49 12.86 -4.89 10.94
N PRO A 50 12.91 -4.94 9.61
CA PRO A 50 14.16 -4.84 8.87
C PRO A 50 14.93 -3.54 9.20
N THR A 51 16.19 -3.65 9.56
CA THR A 51 17.08 -2.52 9.81
C THR A 51 17.81 -2.05 8.55
N ASN A 52 17.99 -2.94 7.56
CA ASN A 52 18.51 -2.58 6.24
C ASN A 52 17.36 -1.96 5.42
N ALA A 53 17.07 -0.70 5.68
CA ALA A 53 15.93 -0.02 5.09
C ALA A 53 16.24 1.40 4.64
N ILE A 54 15.61 1.80 3.54
CA ILE A 54 15.50 3.19 3.09
C ILE A 54 14.10 3.67 3.47
N GLU A 55 14.03 4.82 4.12
CA GLU A 55 12.77 5.42 4.52
C GLU A 55 12.35 6.50 3.53
N THR A 56 11.16 6.33 2.93
CA THR A 56 10.59 7.32 2.01
C THR A 56 9.07 7.15 1.86
N SER A 57 8.38 8.27 1.63
CA SER A 57 6.98 8.29 1.18
C SER A 57 6.83 8.58 -0.31
N SER A 58 7.94 8.78 -1.03
CA SER A 58 7.93 9.12 -2.45
C SER A 58 7.76 7.89 -3.33
N LEU A 59 6.59 7.73 -3.96
CA LEU A 59 6.33 6.64 -4.90
C LEU A 59 7.30 6.60 -6.10
N PRO A 60 7.71 7.73 -6.72
CA PRO A 60 8.73 7.73 -7.75
C PRO A 60 10.09 7.19 -7.27
N VAL A 61 10.53 7.55 -6.07
CA VAL A 61 11.77 7.03 -5.48
C VAL A 61 11.63 5.53 -5.22
N THR A 62 10.55 5.11 -4.57
CA THR A 62 10.25 3.70 -4.30
C THR A 62 10.28 2.86 -5.58
N SER A 63 9.60 3.29 -6.63
CA SER A 63 9.55 2.54 -7.90
C SER A 63 10.91 2.48 -8.59
N THR A 64 11.73 3.52 -8.50
CA THR A 64 13.09 3.52 -9.07
C THR A 64 13.99 2.56 -8.30
N LEU A 65 13.97 2.59 -6.98
CA LEU A 65 14.76 1.70 -6.13
C LEU A 65 14.35 0.24 -6.34
N LEU A 66 13.05 -0.06 -6.33
CA LEU A 66 12.56 -1.42 -6.57
C LEU A 66 13.05 -1.98 -7.91
N ARG A 67 12.99 -1.19 -8.97
CA ARG A 67 13.41 -1.65 -10.32
C ARG A 67 14.89 -1.94 -10.41
N GLY A 68 15.71 -1.25 -9.65
CA GLY A 68 17.18 -1.36 -9.69
C GLY A 68 17.78 -2.27 -8.64
N THR A 69 17.01 -2.82 -7.71
CA THR A 69 17.52 -3.57 -6.56
C THR A 69 16.63 -4.75 -6.20
N ASP A 70 17.10 -5.59 -5.28
CA ASP A 70 16.30 -6.65 -4.65
C ASP A 70 15.62 -6.18 -3.34
N MET A 71 15.33 -4.90 -3.23
CA MET A 71 14.58 -4.38 -2.10
C MET A 71 13.09 -4.71 -2.19
N LEU A 72 12.45 -4.74 -1.04
CA LEU A 72 11.03 -5.04 -0.88
C LEU A 72 10.28 -3.83 -0.34
N THR A 73 8.99 -3.74 -0.64
CA THR A 73 8.11 -2.77 -0.01
C THR A 73 6.68 -3.30 0.12
N ALA A 74 5.94 -2.75 1.08
CA ALA A 74 4.51 -2.97 1.20
C ALA A 74 3.75 -1.77 0.62
N LEU A 75 3.04 -1.98 -0.46
CA LEU A 75 2.19 -0.97 -1.11
C LEU A 75 0.86 -1.60 -1.54
N PRO A 76 -0.22 -0.82 -1.57
CA PRO A 76 -1.44 -1.22 -2.27
C PRO A 76 -1.12 -1.52 -3.75
N VAL A 77 -1.65 -2.64 -4.25
CA VAL A 77 -1.39 -3.08 -5.64
C VAL A 77 -1.86 -2.02 -6.63
N GLU A 78 -2.94 -1.33 -6.32
CA GLU A 78 -3.52 -0.25 -7.13
C GLU A 78 -2.54 0.89 -7.36
N SER A 79 -1.70 1.21 -6.38
CA SER A 79 -0.71 2.29 -6.48
C SER A 79 0.40 2.00 -7.49
N VAL A 80 0.66 0.74 -7.78
CA VAL A 80 1.74 0.27 -8.66
C VAL A 80 1.23 -0.57 -9.84
N ALA A 81 -0.09 -0.66 -10.02
CA ALA A 81 -0.73 -1.45 -11.07
C ALA A 81 -0.17 -1.18 -12.48
N PRO A 82 0.09 0.07 -12.92
CA PRO A 82 0.70 0.32 -14.21
C PRO A 82 2.10 -0.30 -14.36
N LEU A 83 2.89 -0.31 -13.28
CA LEU A 83 4.24 -0.90 -13.30
C LEU A 83 4.20 -2.43 -13.31
N ILE A 84 3.19 -3.02 -12.65
CA ILE A 84 2.96 -4.47 -12.71
C ILE A 84 2.50 -4.88 -14.11
N GLN A 85 1.57 -4.15 -14.71
CA GLN A 85 1.12 -4.38 -16.09
C GLN A 85 2.26 -4.25 -17.10
N ALA A 86 3.16 -3.30 -16.89
CA ALA A 86 4.38 -3.13 -17.70
C ALA A 86 5.46 -4.19 -17.40
N LYS A 87 5.20 -5.15 -16.51
CA LYS A 87 6.16 -6.19 -16.09
C LYS A 87 7.46 -5.64 -15.50
N LEU A 88 7.41 -4.47 -14.89
CA LEU A 88 8.55 -3.85 -14.20
C LEU A 88 8.59 -4.23 -12.72
N LEU A 89 7.41 -4.42 -12.11
CA LEU A 89 7.25 -4.88 -10.74
C LEU A 89 6.40 -6.15 -10.68
N THR A 90 6.46 -6.84 -9.55
CA THR A 90 5.65 -8.04 -9.27
C THR A 90 5.13 -8.03 -7.85
N VAL A 91 4.03 -8.75 -7.63
CA VAL A 91 3.51 -9.07 -6.30
C VAL A 91 4.12 -10.37 -5.84
N LEU A 92 4.74 -10.39 -4.66
CA LEU A 92 5.24 -11.61 -4.06
C LEU A 92 4.10 -12.47 -3.49
N PRO A 93 4.21 -13.81 -3.57
CA PRO A 93 3.17 -14.75 -3.13
C PRO A 93 3.15 -14.90 -1.60
N ILE A 94 2.96 -13.82 -0.88
CA ILE A 94 2.84 -13.80 0.58
C ILE A 94 1.78 -12.80 1.02
N GLU A 95 0.92 -13.24 1.92
CA GLU A 95 -0.03 -12.37 2.58
C GLU A 95 0.61 -11.74 3.82
N LEU A 96 0.56 -10.41 3.89
CA LEU A 96 1.11 -9.69 5.04
C LEU A 96 0.15 -9.60 6.22
N GLY A 97 -1.14 -9.86 6.01
CA GLY A 97 -2.16 -9.63 7.04
C GLY A 97 -2.39 -8.13 7.38
N VAL A 98 -1.62 -7.24 6.79
CA VAL A 98 -1.75 -5.80 7.02
C VAL A 98 -3.00 -5.27 6.34
N ARG A 99 -3.96 -4.81 7.13
CA ARG A 99 -5.17 -4.15 6.63
C ARG A 99 -5.15 -2.69 7.05
N MET A 100 -5.44 -1.82 6.10
CA MET A 100 -5.70 -0.42 6.40
C MET A 100 -7.16 -0.27 6.85
N GLU A 101 -7.39 0.59 7.82
CA GLU A 101 -8.75 0.93 8.22
C GLU A 101 -9.48 1.69 7.11
N SER A 102 -10.80 1.70 7.21
CA SER A 102 -11.62 2.47 6.28
C SER A 102 -11.25 3.95 6.36
N PHE A 103 -11.09 4.56 5.22
CA PHE A 103 -10.90 6.01 5.11
C PHE A 103 -12.15 6.63 4.52
N GLY A 104 -12.35 7.92 4.79
CA GLY A 104 -13.56 8.62 4.37
C GLY A 104 -13.31 10.09 4.08
N ILE A 105 -14.37 10.76 3.62
CA ILE A 105 -14.37 12.19 3.37
C ILE A 105 -15.03 12.86 4.55
N ILE A 106 -14.28 13.76 5.21
CA ILE A 106 -14.79 14.59 6.31
C ILE A 106 -15.19 15.94 5.74
N ARG A 107 -16.41 16.37 6.06
CA ARG A 107 -16.90 17.71 5.71
C ARG A 107 -17.54 18.38 6.92
N ARG A 108 -17.55 19.72 6.95
CA ARG A 108 -18.29 20.47 7.96
C ARG A 108 -19.78 20.27 7.73
N ARG A 109 -20.54 19.95 8.78
CA ARG A 109 -21.98 19.62 8.71
C ARG A 109 -22.80 20.74 8.10
N ASP A 110 -22.57 21.98 8.53
CA ASP A 110 -23.38 23.15 8.18
C ASP A 110 -22.76 23.98 7.05
N TYR A 111 -21.91 23.37 6.21
CA TYR A 111 -21.26 24.08 5.13
C TYR A 111 -21.76 23.58 3.78
N VAL A 112 -22.32 24.48 3.00
CA VAL A 112 -22.72 24.23 1.62
C VAL A 112 -21.47 24.21 0.74
N LEU A 113 -21.19 23.08 0.12
CA LEU A 113 -20.05 22.97 -0.76
C LEU A 113 -20.21 23.83 -2.03
N PRO A 114 -19.14 24.51 -2.47
CA PRO A 114 -19.15 25.13 -3.79
C PRO A 114 -19.41 24.10 -4.90
N PRO A 115 -20.03 24.49 -6.02
CA PRO A 115 -20.39 23.54 -7.10
C PRO A 115 -19.23 22.70 -7.63
N GLY A 116 -18.01 23.27 -7.66
CA GLY A 116 -16.79 22.54 -8.04
C GLY A 116 -16.42 21.45 -7.06
N ALA A 117 -16.49 21.72 -5.75
CA ALA A 117 -16.22 20.74 -4.70
C ALA A 117 -17.27 19.62 -4.69
N GLU A 118 -18.53 19.93 -4.93
CA GLU A 118 -19.59 18.93 -5.07
C GLU A 118 -19.33 17.97 -6.24
N ARG A 119 -18.91 18.48 -7.40
CA ARG A 119 -18.52 17.65 -8.56
C ARG A 119 -17.34 16.73 -8.25
N ILE A 120 -16.33 17.24 -7.55
CA ILE A 120 -15.16 16.43 -7.12
C ILE A 120 -15.62 15.32 -6.17
N LEU A 121 -16.44 15.66 -5.17
CA LEU A 121 -16.98 14.69 -4.23
C LEU A 121 -17.76 13.57 -4.94
N GLN A 122 -18.59 13.93 -5.90
CA GLN A 122 -19.34 12.97 -6.72
C GLN A 122 -18.41 12.06 -7.53
N ALA A 123 -17.39 12.62 -8.17
CA ALA A 123 -16.39 11.87 -8.92
C ALA A 123 -15.62 10.87 -8.02
N LEU A 124 -15.22 11.31 -6.82
CA LEU A 124 -14.58 10.45 -5.84
C LEU A 124 -15.47 9.29 -5.39
N ARG A 125 -16.75 9.56 -5.09
CA ARG A 125 -17.71 8.52 -4.72
C ARG A 125 -17.91 7.50 -5.85
N THR A 126 -18.09 7.97 -7.07
CA THR A 126 -18.25 7.09 -8.25
C THR A 126 -17.02 6.21 -8.46
N THR A 127 -15.83 6.80 -8.35
CA THR A 127 -14.56 6.06 -8.48
C THR A 127 -14.37 5.05 -7.36
N ALA A 128 -14.66 5.43 -6.11
CA ALA A 128 -14.57 4.52 -4.97
C ALA A 128 -15.50 3.31 -5.12
N ARG A 129 -16.75 3.50 -5.51
CA ARG A 129 -17.71 2.40 -5.77
C ARG A 129 -17.21 1.46 -6.87
N ARG A 130 -16.54 1.98 -7.88
CA ARG A 130 -15.97 1.17 -8.98
C ARG A 130 -14.76 0.36 -8.53
N LEU A 131 -13.86 0.97 -7.74
CA LEU A 131 -12.62 0.32 -7.28
C LEU A 131 -12.87 -0.65 -6.12
N TYR A 132 -13.86 -0.34 -5.29
CA TYR A 132 -14.14 -1.08 -4.06
C TYR A 132 -15.63 -1.45 -3.96
N PRO A 133 -16.13 -2.37 -4.81
CA PRO A 133 -17.56 -2.70 -4.88
C PRO A 133 -18.11 -3.30 -3.58
N ALA A 134 -17.25 -3.89 -2.74
CA ALA A 134 -17.63 -4.44 -1.44
C ALA A 134 -17.75 -3.39 -0.32
N LEU A 135 -17.28 -2.16 -0.55
CA LEU A 135 -17.43 -1.09 0.45
C LEU A 135 -18.86 -0.55 0.44
N ARG A 136 -19.56 -0.71 1.56
CA ARG A 136 -20.77 0.06 1.82
C ARG A 136 -20.36 1.51 2.05
N VAL A 137 -20.48 2.34 1.03
CA VAL A 137 -20.45 3.80 1.21
C VAL A 137 -21.81 4.18 1.79
N PRO A 138 -21.91 4.61 3.05
CA PRO A 138 -23.19 5.07 3.59
C PRO A 138 -23.68 6.24 2.74
N ASP A 139 -24.88 6.15 2.22
CA ASP A 139 -25.53 7.27 1.49
C ASP A 139 -25.98 8.39 2.42
N SER A 140 -25.90 8.16 3.72
CA SER A 140 -26.43 9.05 4.75
C SER A 140 -25.34 9.67 5.62
N LEU A 141 -24.98 10.87 5.29
CA LEU A 141 -24.95 11.97 6.26
C LEU A 141 -25.65 13.13 5.55
N ALA A 142 -26.98 12.97 5.43
CA ALA A 142 -27.89 14.09 5.24
C ALA A 142 -27.91 14.93 6.51
#